data_7b46b6814a3cfebf4663b65659eef6e9
#
_entry.id   7b46b6814a3cfebf4663b65659eef6e9
#
_cell.length_a   1.000
_cell.length_b   1.000
_cell.length_c   1.000
_cell.angle_alpha   90.00
_cell.angle_beta   90.00
_cell.angle_gamma   90.00
#
_symmetry.space_group_name_H-M   'P 1'
#
loop_
_entity.id
_entity.type
_entity.pdbx_description
1 polymer ?
#
loop_
_entity_poly.entity_id
_entity_poly.type
_entity_poly.pdbx_seq_one_letter_code
_entity_poly.pdbx_strand_id
1 'polypeptide(L)'
;MGRKRSRYRIEADRAQGLQPLTAEQALLVTRAYALYERWREQLLPMHTEMRRARAMRRLSQDERSGTSPVSNTLNSCTDSVIADQIDNMPEARLIPEREETAKSAEEMTDVVSFVLYQAGWAGRYQQLMEDAVVAGTGVCEVYWDDEAMDGEGMVSVLSWHPEDFYPDPMAENLQEGRGCFKAARTTVAWVEAHYPQAKGYVQPDIGDGEEKEGLDPDARVTLLEYWYRTYDAEKRKNRVHMALLAGRALLYSTELDYGVAREGEFAEGVYAHGLYPFTLFKYRRVFREPFGTGLIHDYEGTQNAIDRYIKYIDDNARQSSVQRLFIRKGSGVNPDEIADLSRVIVEWEGSDIREVMQPVQASPINSQVYQMMQYLCDTMKQDSGQNQFTRGEGGLGVTAASAIEALQNAGGKVARWHTEQFKEAFREMVEQILWVLSEYMEPGRTLRIVGGWDAMGAMTERIVSLAAPMAQGDRLPRPAYTVRVQTQKNTPGQIQEANEFLLKCAEICAQYGQPLPPESLIGLMEGYRTKGSVLRAVRENAQRYQAANGPLDDTQQ
;
A
#
# COMPACT_ATOMS: atom_id res chain seq x y z
N MET A 1 10.77 45.69 9.06
CA MET A 1 12.20 45.98 8.77
C MET A 1 13.09 44.93 9.47
N GLY A 2 13.43 43.87 8.77
CA GLY A 2 14.33 42.82 9.29
C GLY A 2 15.73 43.38 9.49
N ARG A 3 16.27 43.30 10.70
CA ARG A 3 17.67 43.64 11.00
C ARG A 3 18.56 42.78 10.12
N LYS A 4 19.21 43.38 9.10
CA LYS A 4 20.28 42.74 8.35
C LYS A 4 21.37 42.29 9.34
N ARG A 5 21.52 40.97 9.53
CA ARG A 5 22.64 40.43 10.29
C ARG A 5 23.95 40.88 9.66
N SER A 6 24.93 41.26 10.48
CA SER A 6 26.24 41.69 9.96
C SER A 6 26.94 40.50 9.26
N ARG A 7 27.65 40.77 8.18
CA ARG A 7 28.44 39.78 7.43
C ARG A 7 29.39 38.96 8.33
N TYR A 8 30.00 39.63 9.30
CA TYR A 8 30.86 38.98 10.30
C TYR A 8 30.16 37.96 11.18
N ARG A 9 28.90 38.18 11.53
CA ARG A 9 28.13 37.21 12.32
C ARG A 9 27.75 35.98 11.51
N ILE A 10 27.43 36.15 10.23
CA ILE A 10 27.15 35.04 9.32
C ILE A 10 28.41 34.19 9.09
N GLU A 11 29.58 34.81 8.95
CA GLU A 11 30.85 34.10 8.80
C GLU A 11 31.25 33.36 10.09
N ALA A 12 31.03 33.98 11.26
CA ALA A 12 31.27 33.34 12.56
C ALA A 12 30.28 32.17 12.82
N ASP A 13 29.02 32.32 12.46
CA ASP A 13 28.02 31.26 12.56
C ASP A 13 28.37 30.07 11.65
N ARG A 14 28.88 30.30 10.44
CA ARG A 14 29.40 29.25 9.54
C ARG A 14 30.64 28.55 10.10
N ALA A 15 31.59 29.31 10.66
CA ALA A 15 32.80 28.74 11.28
C ALA A 15 32.46 27.84 12.48
N GLN A 16 31.34 28.09 13.15
CA GLN A 16 30.83 27.28 14.24
C GLN A 16 29.84 26.18 13.77
N GLY A 17 29.54 26.10 12.45
CA GLY A 17 28.55 25.18 11.91
C GLY A 17 27.11 25.54 12.28
N LEU A 18 26.85 26.77 12.71
CA LEU A 18 25.54 27.25 13.15
C LEU A 18 24.85 28.01 12.02
N GLN A 19 23.64 27.59 11.69
CA GLN A 19 22.78 28.30 10.76
C GLN A 19 22.27 29.64 11.36
N PRO A 20 22.21 30.74 10.59
CA PRO A 20 21.74 32.04 11.07
C PRO A 20 20.21 32.08 11.24
N LEU A 21 19.71 31.41 12.26
CA LEU A 21 18.30 31.31 12.60
C LEU A 21 17.89 32.34 13.65
N THR A 22 16.60 32.69 13.68
CA THR A 22 15.99 33.41 14.82
C THR A 22 15.91 32.49 16.04
N ALA A 23 15.68 33.05 17.23
CA ALA A 23 15.53 32.24 18.44
C ALA A 23 14.36 31.24 18.35
N GLU A 24 13.25 31.64 17.72
CA GLU A 24 12.07 30.79 17.51
C GLU A 24 12.35 29.66 16.51
N GLN A 25 13.03 29.96 15.41
CA GLN A 25 13.45 28.96 14.41
C GLN A 25 14.41 27.93 15.02
N ALA A 26 15.41 28.38 15.79
CA ALA A 26 16.35 27.50 16.47
C ALA A 26 15.64 26.62 17.53
N LEU A 27 14.63 27.16 18.22
CA LEU A 27 13.81 26.42 19.17
C LEU A 27 12.98 25.34 18.47
N LEU A 28 12.38 25.66 17.31
CA LEU A 28 11.62 24.70 16.49
C LEU A 28 12.52 23.52 16.08
N VAL A 29 13.71 23.80 15.54
CA VAL A 29 14.69 22.76 15.15
C VAL A 29 15.03 21.86 16.33
N THR A 30 15.38 22.46 17.47
CA THR A 30 15.78 21.70 18.67
C THR A 30 14.64 20.82 19.18
N ARG A 31 13.42 21.35 19.23
CA ARG A 31 12.24 20.61 19.65
C ARG A 31 11.90 19.48 18.69
N ALA A 32 11.94 19.74 17.38
CA ALA A 32 11.62 18.75 16.36
C ALA A 32 12.59 17.56 16.44
N TYR A 33 13.91 17.80 16.52
CA TYR A 33 14.88 16.71 16.64
C TYR A 33 14.74 15.94 17.96
N ALA A 34 14.55 16.62 19.10
CA ALA A 34 14.35 15.96 20.38
C ALA A 34 13.09 15.10 20.40
N LEU A 35 12.03 15.56 19.71
CA LEU A 35 10.77 14.81 19.57
C LEU A 35 10.93 13.63 18.64
N TYR A 36 11.60 13.83 17.49
CA TYR A 36 11.88 12.77 16.52
C TYR A 36 12.71 11.64 17.15
N GLU A 37 13.79 11.95 17.85
CA GLU A 37 14.64 10.95 18.51
C GLU A 37 13.83 10.13 19.52
N ARG A 38 13.02 10.81 20.35
CA ARG A 38 12.12 10.15 21.31
C ARG A 38 11.11 9.23 20.63
N TRP A 39 10.44 9.69 19.57
CA TRP A 39 9.45 8.89 18.85
C TRP A 39 10.12 7.72 18.12
N ARG A 40 11.28 7.95 17.53
CA ARG A 40 12.08 6.90 16.91
C ARG A 40 12.42 5.78 17.89
N GLU A 41 12.83 6.13 19.11
CA GLU A 41 13.09 5.13 20.15
C GLU A 41 11.83 4.38 20.58
N GLN A 42 10.71 5.07 20.76
CA GLN A 42 9.44 4.47 21.15
C GLN A 42 8.86 3.57 20.06
N LEU A 43 9.01 3.93 18.79
CA LEU A 43 8.52 3.17 17.63
C LEU A 43 9.51 2.11 17.15
N LEU A 44 10.75 2.11 17.68
CA LEU A 44 11.78 1.16 17.27
C LEU A 44 11.38 -0.32 17.34
N PRO A 45 10.64 -0.79 18.36
CA PRO A 45 10.16 -2.17 18.39
C PRO A 45 9.26 -2.48 17.19
N MET A 46 8.28 -1.61 16.90
CA MET A 46 7.34 -1.78 15.77
C MET A 46 8.06 -1.77 14.42
N HIS A 47 8.98 -0.80 14.20
CA HIS A 47 9.78 -0.76 12.98
C HIS A 47 10.73 -1.97 12.85
N THR A 48 11.19 -2.53 13.97
CA THR A 48 12.01 -3.75 13.96
C THR A 48 11.18 -4.96 13.54
N GLU A 49 9.94 -5.07 14.02
CA GLU A 49 9.00 -6.10 13.61
C GLU A 49 8.64 -5.98 12.12
N MET A 50 8.38 -4.77 11.62
CA MET A 50 8.14 -4.52 10.19
C MET A 50 9.31 -4.97 9.32
N ARG A 51 10.54 -4.62 9.70
CA ARG A 51 11.77 -5.04 9.01
C ARG A 51 11.94 -6.54 9.03
N ARG A 52 11.67 -7.17 10.16
CA ARG A 52 11.71 -8.63 10.32
C ARG A 52 10.67 -9.32 9.42
N ALA A 53 9.43 -8.81 9.38
CA ALA A 53 8.39 -9.32 8.51
C ALA A 53 8.79 -9.21 7.03
N ARG A 54 9.36 -8.10 6.60
CA ARG A 54 9.86 -7.94 5.23
C ARG A 54 11.06 -8.84 4.92
N ALA A 55 11.97 -9.02 5.87
CA ALA A 55 13.09 -9.96 5.71
C ALA A 55 12.57 -11.38 5.54
N MET A 56 11.58 -11.79 6.33
CA MET A 56 10.95 -13.10 6.22
C MET A 56 10.19 -13.27 4.89
N ARG A 57 9.51 -12.23 4.42
CA ARG A 57 8.87 -12.19 3.11
C ARG A 57 9.86 -12.41 1.97
N ARG A 58 11.02 -11.76 2.01
CA ARG A 58 12.09 -11.91 1.01
C ARG A 58 12.71 -13.28 1.07
N LEU A 59 12.71 -13.94 2.23
CA LEU A 59 13.43 -15.17 2.53
C LEU A 59 14.79 -15.06 1.86
N SER A 60 15.73 -14.37 2.51
CA SER A 60 16.98 -13.97 1.85
C SER A 60 17.53 -15.17 1.08
N GLN A 61 17.85 -14.97 -0.20
CA GLN A 61 18.39 -16.06 -1.02
C GLN A 61 19.66 -16.63 -0.39
N ASP A 62 20.35 -15.82 0.41
CA ASP A 62 21.55 -16.20 1.13
C ASP A 62 21.27 -17.17 2.29
N GLU A 63 20.16 -17.00 3.00
CA GLU A 63 19.70 -17.98 3.99
C GLU A 63 19.12 -19.25 3.34
N ARG A 64 18.53 -19.10 2.15
CA ARG A 64 18.07 -20.25 1.33
C ARG A 64 19.18 -21.00 0.62
N SER A 65 20.28 -20.35 0.26
CA SER A 65 21.45 -21.00 -0.33
C SER A 65 22.21 -21.85 0.68
N GLY A 66 21.89 -21.71 1.97
CA GLY A 66 22.26 -22.67 2.99
C GLY A 66 21.67 -24.05 2.70
N THR A 67 22.31 -25.06 3.20
CA THR A 67 22.02 -26.49 2.96
C THR A 67 20.68 -26.99 3.50
N SER A 68 19.81 -26.11 4.04
CA SER A 68 18.53 -26.50 4.64
C SER A 68 17.35 -26.08 3.76
N PRO A 69 16.44 -26.99 3.39
CA PRO A 69 15.24 -26.66 2.64
C PRO A 69 14.28 -25.83 3.52
N VAL A 70 13.61 -24.86 2.89
CA VAL A 70 12.65 -23.93 3.52
C VAL A 70 11.31 -24.03 2.80
N SER A 71 10.21 -23.98 3.56
CA SER A 71 8.87 -23.93 2.98
C SER A 71 8.48 -22.52 2.58
N ASN A 72 7.69 -22.38 1.52
CA ASN A 72 7.15 -21.11 1.07
C ASN A 72 5.67 -20.90 1.45
N THR A 73 5.18 -21.63 2.44
CA THR A 73 3.75 -21.66 2.80
C THR A 73 3.24 -20.28 3.22
N LEU A 74 3.96 -19.59 4.08
CA LEU A 74 3.58 -18.24 4.54
C LEU A 74 3.51 -17.23 3.40
N ASN A 75 4.50 -17.23 2.49
CA ASN A 75 4.48 -16.32 1.34
C ASN A 75 3.31 -16.61 0.41
N SER A 76 3.00 -17.90 0.17
CA SER A 76 1.83 -18.28 -0.62
C SER A 76 0.51 -17.80 -0.01
N CYS A 77 0.37 -17.87 1.31
CA CYS A 77 -0.80 -17.32 2.02
C CYS A 77 -0.84 -15.80 1.91
N THR A 78 0.30 -15.12 2.08
CA THR A 78 0.41 -13.67 1.98
C THR A 78 0.05 -13.17 0.57
N ASP A 79 0.58 -13.82 -0.47
CA ASP A 79 0.26 -13.50 -1.87
C ASP A 79 -1.23 -13.63 -2.17
N SER A 80 -1.85 -14.69 -1.67
CA SER A 80 -3.29 -14.90 -1.86
C SER A 80 -4.12 -13.82 -1.17
N VAL A 81 -3.76 -13.41 0.07
CA VAL A 81 -4.46 -12.34 0.78
C VAL A 81 -4.29 -10.99 0.07
N ILE A 82 -3.09 -10.68 -0.43
CA ILE A 82 -2.84 -9.46 -1.21
C ILE A 82 -3.67 -9.48 -2.50
N ALA A 83 -3.69 -10.60 -3.22
CA ALA A 83 -4.48 -10.75 -4.43
C ALA A 83 -5.98 -10.54 -4.17
N ASP A 84 -6.52 -11.12 -3.10
CA ASP A 84 -7.92 -10.92 -2.69
C ASP A 84 -8.25 -9.43 -2.45
N GLN A 85 -7.31 -8.65 -1.88
CA GLN A 85 -7.52 -7.21 -1.68
C GLN A 85 -7.42 -6.41 -2.99
N ILE A 86 -6.54 -6.80 -3.90
CA ILE A 86 -6.41 -6.17 -5.22
C ILE A 86 -7.67 -6.43 -6.07
N ASP A 87 -8.22 -7.65 -6.03
CA ASP A 87 -9.45 -8.00 -6.72
C ASP A 87 -10.67 -7.24 -6.18
N ASN A 88 -10.62 -6.81 -4.91
CA ASN A 88 -11.65 -6.03 -4.25
C ASN A 88 -11.24 -4.55 -4.08
N MET A 89 -10.51 -3.97 -5.04
CA MET A 89 -10.05 -2.59 -4.98
C MET A 89 -11.25 -1.63 -4.75
N PRO A 90 -11.14 -0.68 -3.81
CA PRO A 90 -12.21 0.24 -3.50
C PRO A 90 -12.37 1.33 -4.57
N GLU A 91 -13.60 1.71 -4.84
CA GLU A 91 -13.99 2.87 -5.64
C GLU A 91 -14.82 3.84 -4.82
N ALA A 92 -14.60 5.12 -5.05
CA ALA A 92 -15.39 6.17 -4.43
C ALA A 92 -16.60 6.55 -5.28
N ARG A 93 -17.74 6.69 -4.62
CA ARG A 93 -18.92 7.31 -5.19
C ARG A 93 -19.40 8.40 -4.26
N LEU A 94 -19.57 9.60 -4.77
CA LEU A 94 -20.04 10.72 -3.99
C LEU A 94 -21.56 10.79 -4.01
N ILE A 95 -22.15 10.90 -2.82
CA ILE A 95 -23.59 11.06 -2.63
C ILE A 95 -23.84 12.50 -2.24
N PRO A 96 -24.76 13.21 -2.92
CA PRO A 96 -25.11 14.57 -2.58
C PRO A 96 -25.81 14.63 -1.23
N GLU A 97 -25.46 15.59 -0.39
CA GLU A 97 -26.19 15.85 0.85
C GLU A 97 -27.51 16.62 0.59
N ARG A 98 -27.61 17.26 -0.58
CA ARG A 98 -28.78 18.04 -1.00
C ARG A 98 -29.15 17.70 -2.42
N GLU A 99 -30.44 17.72 -2.76
CA GLU A 99 -30.96 17.40 -4.08
C GLU A 99 -30.38 18.31 -5.17
N GLU A 100 -30.15 19.59 -4.86
CA GLU A 100 -29.56 20.59 -5.75
C GLU A 100 -28.12 20.25 -6.17
N THR A 101 -27.40 19.43 -5.38
CA THR A 101 -26.01 19.05 -5.62
C THR A 101 -25.87 17.68 -6.30
N ALA A 102 -26.97 17.06 -6.71
CA ALA A 102 -26.94 15.70 -7.31
C ALA A 102 -26.07 15.62 -8.57
N LYS A 103 -26.23 16.59 -9.50
CA LYS A 103 -25.43 16.62 -10.72
C LYS A 103 -23.95 16.88 -10.44
N SER A 104 -23.66 17.80 -9.51
CA SER A 104 -22.27 18.11 -9.15
C SER A 104 -21.59 16.98 -8.37
N ALA A 105 -22.36 16.13 -7.65
CA ALA A 105 -21.82 14.94 -7.00
C ALA A 105 -21.37 13.88 -8.01
N GLU A 106 -22.09 13.71 -9.09
CA GLU A 106 -21.71 12.82 -10.19
C GLU A 106 -20.45 13.35 -10.91
N GLU A 107 -20.44 14.64 -11.26
CA GLU A 107 -19.27 15.28 -11.85
C GLU A 107 -18.04 15.20 -10.96
N MET A 108 -18.18 15.40 -9.65
CA MET A 108 -17.09 15.29 -8.71
C MET A 108 -16.63 13.84 -8.50
N THR A 109 -17.52 12.86 -8.62
CA THR A 109 -17.13 11.43 -8.64
C THR A 109 -16.21 11.12 -9.82
N ASP A 110 -16.53 11.66 -11.01
CA ASP A 110 -15.69 11.53 -12.19
C ASP A 110 -14.32 12.21 -11.98
N VAL A 111 -14.29 13.39 -11.33
CA VAL A 111 -13.04 14.10 -11.00
C VAL A 111 -12.18 13.30 -10.05
N VAL A 112 -12.74 12.75 -8.97
CA VAL A 112 -11.99 11.89 -8.03
C VAL A 112 -11.44 10.66 -8.73
N SER A 113 -12.22 10.03 -9.60
CA SER A 113 -11.77 8.89 -10.40
C SER A 113 -10.64 9.26 -11.35
N PHE A 114 -10.70 10.45 -11.95
CA PHE A 114 -9.63 10.99 -12.79
C PHE A 114 -8.34 11.26 -11.98
N VAL A 115 -8.45 11.89 -10.80
CA VAL A 115 -7.31 12.11 -9.89
C VAL A 115 -6.63 10.79 -9.54
N LEU A 116 -7.39 9.79 -9.14
CA LEU A 116 -6.87 8.47 -8.79
C LEU A 116 -6.21 7.78 -9.99
N TYR A 117 -6.79 7.91 -11.18
CA TYR A 117 -6.20 7.38 -12.40
C TYR A 117 -4.86 8.06 -12.73
N GLN A 118 -4.81 9.40 -12.70
CA GLN A 118 -3.58 10.17 -12.94
C GLN A 118 -2.49 9.88 -11.91
N ALA A 119 -2.87 9.70 -10.65
CA ALA A 119 -1.96 9.32 -9.58
C ALA A 119 -1.44 7.86 -9.72
N GLY A 120 -1.92 7.07 -10.69
CA GLY A 120 -1.56 5.67 -10.84
C GLY A 120 -2.03 4.80 -9.67
N TRP A 121 -3.25 5.08 -9.18
CA TRP A 121 -3.80 4.49 -7.95
C TRP A 121 -3.72 2.96 -7.92
N ALA A 122 -3.98 2.27 -9.01
CA ALA A 122 -3.92 0.80 -9.04
C ALA A 122 -2.55 0.25 -8.58
N GLY A 123 -1.46 0.82 -9.09
CA GLY A 123 -0.11 0.44 -8.66
C GLY A 123 0.21 0.87 -7.23
N ARG A 124 -0.25 2.05 -6.81
CA ARG A 124 -0.09 2.55 -5.45
C ARG A 124 -0.88 1.73 -4.43
N TYR A 125 -2.10 1.36 -4.79
CA TYR A 125 -2.93 0.48 -3.96
C TYR A 125 -2.29 -0.88 -3.75
N GLN A 126 -1.71 -1.47 -4.81
CA GLN A 126 -0.96 -2.72 -4.68
C GLN A 126 0.21 -2.58 -3.68
N GLN A 127 1.00 -1.49 -3.77
CA GLN A 127 2.09 -1.23 -2.83
C GLN A 127 1.58 -1.05 -1.40
N LEU A 128 0.50 -0.29 -1.22
CA LEU A 128 -0.13 -0.09 0.10
C LEU A 128 -0.64 -1.39 0.70
N MET A 129 -1.25 -2.27 -0.11
CA MET A 129 -1.73 -3.57 0.35
C MET A 129 -0.57 -4.51 0.69
N GLU A 130 0.50 -4.50 -0.09
CA GLU A 130 1.70 -5.27 0.25
C GLU A 130 2.30 -4.80 1.58
N ASP A 131 2.47 -3.49 1.78
CA ASP A 131 2.97 -2.94 3.04
C ASP A 131 2.02 -3.21 4.21
N ALA A 132 0.69 -3.08 4.01
CA ALA A 132 -0.29 -3.34 5.04
C ALA A 132 -0.33 -4.82 5.46
N VAL A 133 -0.37 -5.75 4.50
CA VAL A 133 -0.46 -7.19 4.79
C VAL A 133 0.86 -7.72 5.36
N VAL A 134 2.01 -7.26 4.84
CA VAL A 134 3.34 -7.73 5.27
C VAL A 134 3.78 -7.06 6.57
N ALA A 135 3.81 -5.72 6.58
CA ALA A 135 4.35 -4.91 7.67
C ALA A 135 3.29 -4.39 8.65
N GLY A 136 2.01 -4.64 8.37
CA GLY A 136 0.88 -4.26 9.22
C GLY A 136 0.22 -2.93 8.87
N THR A 137 0.91 -2.05 8.17
CA THR A 137 0.39 -0.71 7.83
C THR A 137 0.96 -0.23 6.51
N GLY A 138 0.11 0.25 5.61
CA GLY A 138 0.48 1.05 4.46
C GLY A 138 0.23 2.53 4.77
N VAL A 139 1.11 3.41 4.33
CA VAL A 139 1.01 4.85 4.53
C VAL A 139 0.74 5.53 3.20
N CYS A 140 -0.34 6.30 3.13
CA CYS A 140 -0.76 7.06 1.97
C CYS A 140 -0.68 8.55 2.27
N GLU A 141 -0.15 9.34 1.34
CA GLU A 141 -0.09 10.80 1.40
C GLU A 141 -0.91 11.40 0.27
N VAL A 142 -1.73 12.40 0.58
CA VAL A 142 -2.51 13.19 -0.38
C VAL A 142 -2.01 14.62 -0.33
N TYR A 143 -1.53 15.15 -1.44
CA TYR A 143 -1.00 16.50 -1.50
C TYR A 143 -1.33 17.18 -2.84
N TRP A 144 -1.20 18.51 -2.88
CA TRP A 144 -1.28 19.27 -4.11
C TRP A 144 0.09 19.32 -4.78
N ASP A 145 0.15 18.96 -6.04
CA ASP A 145 1.36 18.97 -6.87
C ASP A 145 1.23 20.10 -7.90
N ASP A 146 1.96 21.19 -7.69
CA ASP A 146 1.94 22.37 -8.55
C ASP A 146 2.54 22.13 -9.94
N GLU A 147 3.41 21.11 -10.08
CA GLU A 147 4.05 20.77 -11.36
C GLU A 147 3.17 19.86 -12.24
N ALA A 148 2.16 19.24 -11.65
CA ALA A 148 1.26 18.35 -12.37
C ALA A 148 0.47 19.11 -13.47
N MET A 149 0.07 18.40 -14.53
CA MET A 149 -0.76 18.94 -15.61
C MET A 149 -0.13 20.17 -16.30
N ASP A 150 1.16 20.09 -16.63
CA ASP A 150 1.93 21.16 -17.27
C ASP A 150 2.01 22.47 -16.45
N GLY A 151 1.99 22.36 -15.13
CA GLY A 151 2.07 23.48 -14.20
C GLY A 151 0.73 24.08 -13.79
N GLU A 152 -0.38 23.47 -14.18
CA GLU A 152 -1.71 23.87 -13.71
C GLU A 152 -2.02 23.34 -12.29
N GLY A 153 -1.20 22.41 -11.80
CA GLY A 153 -1.37 21.74 -10.51
C GLY A 153 -2.50 20.70 -10.48
N MET A 154 -2.34 19.67 -9.68
CA MET A 154 -3.35 18.65 -9.44
C MET A 154 -3.09 17.92 -8.12
N VAL A 155 -4.13 17.30 -7.56
CA VAL A 155 -3.97 16.42 -6.40
C VAL A 155 -3.19 15.17 -6.81
N SER A 156 -2.17 14.86 -6.04
CA SER A 156 -1.36 13.66 -6.18
C SER A 156 -1.47 12.77 -4.95
N VAL A 157 -1.29 11.47 -5.15
CA VAL A 157 -1.37 10.46 -4.10
C VAL A 157 -0.08 9.65 -4.12
N LEU A 158 0.61 9.55 -2.99
CA LEU A 158 1.85 8.78 -2.84
C LEU A 158 1.71 7.70 -1.78
N SER A 159 2.43 6.60 -1.96
CA SER A 159 2.64 5.58 -0.93
C SER A 159 4.02 5.75 -0.29
N TRP A 160 4.07 5.65 1.04
CA TRP A 160 5.30 5.71 1.82
C TRP A 160 5.52 4.41 2.57
N HIS A 161 6.79 4.03 2.72
CA HIS A 161 7.11 2.90 3.56
C HIS A 161 6.84 3.23 5.03
N PRO A 162 6.12 2.38 5.77
CA PRO A 162 5.79 2.66 7.16
C PRO A 162 7.03 2.77 8.08
N GLU A 163 8.15 2.19 7.69
CA GLU A 163 9.42 2.28 8.43
C GLU A 163 10.06 3.67 8.37
N ASP A 164 9.69 4.48 7.37
CA ASP A 164 10.17 5.86 7.18
C ASP A 164 9.17 6.88 7.73
N PHE A 165 8.08 6.42 8.35
CA PHE A 165 7.02 7.23 8.92
C PHE A 165 6.96 7.09 10.44
N TYR A 166 6.89 8.20 11.15
CA TYR A 166 6.95 8.27 12.62
C TYR A 166 5.76 9.07 13.15
N PRO A 167 4.58 8.46 13.32
CA PRO A 167 3.42 9.10 13.94
C PRO A 167 3.63 9.27 15.45
N ASP A 168 2.77 10.07 16.09
CA ASP A 168 2.76 10.18 17.55
C ASP A 168 2.51 8.80 18.20
N PRO A 169 3.47 8.24 18.97
CA PRO A 169 3.32 6.91 19.56
C PRO A 169 2.17 6.79 20.55
N MET A 170 1.63 7.91 21.05
CA MET A 170 0.55 7.94 22.03
C MET A 170 -0.84 7.99 21.37
N ALA A 171 -0.91 8.15 20.06
CA ALA A 171 -2.17 8.29 19.33
C ALA A 171 -2.47 7.03 18.50
N GLU A 172 -3.62 6.42 18.71
CA GLU A 172 -4.09 5.30 17.89
C GLU A 172 -4.52 5.77 16.48
N ASN A 173 -5.16 6.94 16.42
CA ASN A 173 -5.52 7.61 15.18
C ASN A 173 -4.53 8.74 14.90
N LEU A 174 -3.96 8.75 13.69
CA LEU A 174 -3.02 9.78 13.26
C LEU A 174 -3.60 11.19 13.41
N GLN A 175 -4.89 11.36 13.06
CA GLN A 175 -5.55 12.65 13.10
C GLN A 175 -5.80 13.18 14.53
N GLU A 176 -5.65 12.35 15.56
CA GLU A 176 -5.72 12.75 16.98
C GLU A 176 -4.34 13.02 17.57
N GLY A 177 -3.28 12.61 16.87
CA GLY A 177 -1.89 12.77 17.28
C GLY A 177 -1.41 14.24 17.27
N ARG A 178 -0.35 14.50 18.03
CA ARG A 178 0.32 15.80 18.09
C ARG A 178 1.08 16.15 16.82
N GLY A 179 1.42 15.15 16.00
CA GLY A 179 2.15 15.32 14.77
C GLY A 179 2.64 13.99 14.20
N CYS A 180 3.41 14.09 13.12
CA CYS A 180 4.13 12.97 12.54
C CYS A 180 5.41 13.45 11.86
N PHE A 181 6.37 12.54 11.72
CA PHE A 181 7.56 12.77 10.91
C PHE A 181 7.58 11.80 9.74
N LYS A 182 8.08 12.30 8.63
CA LYS A 182 8.45 11.51 7.46
C LYS A 182 9.96 11.65 7.28
N ALA A 183 10.71 10.56 7.21
CA ALA A 183 12.15 10.54 7.11
C ALA A 183 12.58 9.94 5.77
N ALA A 184 13.22 10.74 4.92
CA ALA A 184 13.76 10.29 3.65
C ALA A 184 15.29 10.43 3.65
N ARG A 185 16.01 9.41 3.18
CA ARG A 185 17.47 9.49 3.03
C ARG A 185 17.83 10.15 1.72
N THR A 186 18.70 11.15 1.79
CA THR A 186 19.23 11.89 0.63
C THR A 186 20.70 12.22 0.83
N THR A 187 21.30 12.95 -0.10
CA THR A 187 22.68 13.43 0.02
C THR A 187 22.71 14.89 0.45
N VAL A 188 23.79 15.29 1.15
CA VAL A 188 24.01 16.69 1.53
C VAL A 188 24.04 17.59 0.28
N ALA A 189 24.68 17.14 -0.79
CA ALA A 189 24.74 17.88 -2.06
C ALA A 189 23.35 18.16 -2.65
N TRP A 190 22.46 17.17 -2.59
CA TRP A 190 21.08 17.34 -3.04
C TRP A 190 20.34 18.40 -2.22
N VAL A 191 20.45 18.32 -0.88
CA VAL A 191 19.80 19.29 0.02
C VAL A 191 20.32 20.72 -0.24
N GLU A 192 21.65 20.90 -0.37
CA GLU A 192 22.23 22.22 -0.60
C GLU A 192 21.90 22.79 -1.98
N ALA A 193 21.68 21.95 -2.98
CA ALA A 193 21.25 22.37 -4.31
C ALA A 193 19.79 22.86 -4.31
N HIS A 194 18.89 22.18 -3.60
CA HIS A 194 17.47 22.53 -3.56
C HIS A 194 17.14 23.60 -2.50
N TYR A 195 17.94 23.69 -1.43
CA TYR A 195 17.76 24.64 -0.32
C TYR A 195 19.03 25.49 -0.10
N PRO A 196 19.30 26.49 -0.98
CA PRO A 196 20.52 27.28 -0.92
C PRO A 196 20.73 28.03 0.42
N GLN A 197 19.63 28.32 1.15
CA GLN A 197 19.67 28.97 2.45
C GLN A 197 20.34 28.12 3.56
N ALA A 198 20.37 26.81 3.37
CA ALA A 198 20.98 25.87 4.29
C ALA A 198 22.41 25.44 3.89
N LYS A 199 22.95 25.98 2.80
CA LYS A 199 24.26 25.62 2.26
C LYS A 199 25.40 25.88 3.26
N GLY A 200 26.16 24.83 3.54
CA GLY A 200 27.27 24.83 4.50
C GLY A 200 26.86 24.66 5.97
N TYR A 201 25.56 24.41 6.25
CA TYR A 201 25.05 24.18 7.61
C TYR A 201 24.46 22.78 7.81
N VAL A 202 24.27 22.03 6.73
CA VAL A 202 23.74 20.67 6.76
C VAL A 202 24.84 19.71 7.24
N GLN A 203 24.60 19.07 8.37
CA GLN A 203 25.53 18.07 8.91
C GLN A 203 25.13 16.67 8.41
N PRO A 204 26.08 15.86 7.92
CA PRO A 204 25.79 14.48 7.53
C PRO A 204 25.40 13.64 8.77
N ASP A 205 24.66 12.55 8.55
CA ASP A 205 24.31 11.61 9.60
C ASP A 205 25.57 10.89 10.11
N ILE A 206 25.66 10.73 11.44
CA ILE A 206 26.79 10.06 12.08
C ILE A 206 26.77 8.57 11.71
N GLY A 207 27.81 8.06 11.09
CA GLY A 207 27.99 6.64 10.75
C GLY A 207 28.23 6.34 9.27
N ASP A 208 28.01 7.29 8.37
CA ASP A 208 28.23 7.08 6.92
C ASP A 208 29.56 7.67 6.40
N GLY A 209 30.47 8.08 7.27
CA GLY A 209 31.78 8.58 6.87
C GLY A 209 32.75 8.61 8.04
N GLU A 210 33.88 7.90 7.92
CA GLU A 210 35.09 8.25 8.65
C GLU A 210 35.33 9.74 8.45
N GLU A 211 35.80 10.41 9.50
CA GLU A 211 36.25 11.81 9.49
C GLU A 211 37.17 12.10 8.28
N LYS A 212 36.60 12.32 7.12
CA LYS A 212 37.31 12.89 5.98
C LYS A 212 37.16 14.41 6.08
N GLU A 213 38.28 15.07 6.33
CA GLU A 213 38.42 16.52 6.15
C GLU A 213 38.00 16.90 4.72
N GLY A 214 36.78 17.37 4.57
CA GLY A 214 36.20 17.80 3.31
C GLY A 214 34.75 17.28 3.16
N LEU A 215 33.83 18.16 2.82
CA LEU A 215 32.44 17.82 2.50
C LEU A 215 32.44 16.78 1.38
N ASP A 216 32.20 15.53 1.74
CA ASP A 216 31.93 14.48 0.77
C ASP A 216 30.56 14.77 0.14
N PRO A 217 30.47 15.04 -1.19
CA PRO A 217 29.20 15.31 -1.85
C PRO A 217 28.23 14.12 -1.77
N ASP A 218 28.74 12.90 -1.54
CA ASP A 218 27.94 11.69 -1.38
C ASP A 218 27.58 11.41 0.10
N ALA A 219 27.99 12.31 1.03
CA ALA A 219 27.61 12.19 2.43
C ALA A 219 26.08 12.19 2.59
N ARG A 220 25.57 11.18 3.29
CA ARG A 220 24.13 10.99 3.46
C ARG A 220 23.59 11.81 4.61
N VAL A 221 22.38 12.28 4.44
CA VAL A 221 21.62 13.00 5.45
C VAL A 221 20.17 12.57 5.44
N THR A 222 19.56 12.48 6.61
CA THR A 222 18.12 12.23 6.73
C THR A 222 17.37 13.55 6.63
N LEU A 223 16.52 13.64 5.60
CA LEU A 223 15.57 14.71 5.41
C LEU A 223 14.34 14.40 6.26
N LEU A 224 14.04 15.25 7.24
CA LEU A 224 12.92 15.11 8.15
C LEU A 224 11.83 16.11 7.78
N GLU A 225 10.68 15.63 7.44
CA GLU A 225 9.48 16.41 7.23
C GLU A 225 8.59 16.27 8.47
N TYR A 226 8.46 17.32 9.24
CA TYR A 226 7.73 17.36 10.49
C TYR A 226 6.39 18.06 10.31
N TRP A 227 5.32 17.32 10.49
CA TRP A 227 3.94 17.81 10.49
C TRP A 227 3.42 17.92 11.91
N TYR A 228 2.89 19.09 12.29
CA TYR A 228 2.39 19.35 13.62
C TYR A 228 1.23 20.33 13.61
N ARG A 229 0.53 20.43 14.73
CA ARG A 229 -0.62 21.32 14.88
C ARG A 229 -0.35 22.40 15.90
N THR A 230 -0.84 23.61 15.57
CA THR A 230 -1.04 24.71 16.51
C THR A 230 -2.52 24.96 16.68
N TYR A 231 -2.93 25.33 17.87
CA TYR A 231 -4.34 25.63 18.14
C TYR A 231 -4.56 27.15 18.13
N ASP A 232 -5.40 27.59 17.21
CA ASP A 232 -5.86 28.98 17.16
C ASP A 232 -7.06 29.15 18.11
N ALA A 233 -6.83 29.83 19.25
CA ALA A 233 -7.83 30.02 20.25
C ALA A 233 -8.95 31.00 19.82
N GLU A 234 -8.67 31.95 18.92
CA GLU A 234 -9.65 32.90 18.40
C GLU A 234 -10.64 32.24 17.46
N LYS A 235 -10.13 31.45 16.53
CA LYS A 235 -10.94 30.71 15.53
C LYS A 235 -11.41 29.34 16.03
N ARG A 236 -10.95 28.91 17.21
CA ARG A 236 -11.21 27.58 17.79
C ARG A 236 -10.92 26.44 16.79
N LYS A 237 -9.81 26.56 16.07
CA LYS A 237 -9.45 25.65 15.00
C LYS A 237 -8.00 25.22 15.12
N ASN A 238 -7.73 23.96 14.75
CA ASN A 238 -6.37 23.49 14.56
C ASN A 238 -5.83 23.98 13.22
N ARG A 239 -4.59 24.47 13.23
CA ARG A 239 -3.82 24.77 12.03
C ARG A 239 -2.71 23.73 11.91
N VAL A 240 -2.58 23.14 10.75
CA VAL A 240 -1.50 22.17 10.45
C VAL A 240 -0.36 22.92 9.82
N HIS A 241 0.83 22.73 10.36
CA HIS A 241 2.08 23.29 9.86
C HIS A 241 3.05 22.19 9.47
N MET A 242 3.97 22.53 8.60
CA MET A 242 5.05 21.67 8.16
C MET A 242 6.40 22.36 8.31
N ALA A 243 7.38 21.63 8.84
CA ALA A 243 8.77 22.05 8.85
C ALA A 243 9.66 20.98 8.22
N LEU A 244 10.57 21.39 7.36
CA LEU A 244 11.53 20.53 6.71
C LEU A 244 12.92 20.77 7.30
N LEU A 245 13.58 19.70 7.74
CA LEU A 245 14.85 19.73 8.44
C LEU A 245 15.82 18.71 7.83
N ALA A 246 17.10 19.03 7.79
CA ALA A 246 18.14 18.08 7.43
C ALA A 246 19.43 18.41 8.16
N GLY A 247 20.10 17.39 8.76
CA GLY A 247 21.39 17.57 9.41
C GLY A 247 21.40 18.71 10.42
N ARG A 248 20.34 18.87 11.23
CA ARG A 248 20.10 19.95 12.20
C ARG A 248 19.91 21.36 11.58
N ALA A 249 19.87 21.49 10.25
CA ALA A 249 19.51 22.73 9.59
C ALA A 249 18.01 22.81 9.35
N LEU A 250 17.43 24.01 9.43
CA LEU A 250 16.07 24.31 9.00
C LEU A 250 16.10 24.63 7.51
N LEU A 251 15.32 23.89 6.72
CA LEU A 251 15.20 24.09 5.28
C LEU A 251 13.96 24.92 4.93
N TYR A 252 12.84 24.61 5.61
CA TYR A 252 11.55 25.22 5.34
C TYR A 252 10.66 25.19 6.58
N SER A 253 9.82 26.19 6.78
CA SER A 253 8.81 26.20 7.84
C SER A 253 7.63 27.08 7.45
N THR A 254 6.43 26.52 7.50
CA THR A 254 5.18 27.22 7.19
C THR A 254 4.68 28.08 8.35
N GLU A 255 4.99 27.72 9.61
CA GLU A 255 4.60 28.51 10.80
C GLU A 255 5.44 29.78 10.93
N LEU A 256 6.73 29.68 10.62
CA LEU A 256 7.70 30.77 10.83
C LEU A 256 8.09 31.49 9.54
N ASP A 257 7.34 31.29 8.46
CA ASP A 257 7.56 31.88 7.13
C ASP A 257 9.03 31.78 6.67
N TYR A 258 9.68 30.63 6.96
CA TYR A 258 11.06 30.40 6.57
C TYR A 258 11.16 29.55 5.31
N GLY A 259 11.82 30.09 4.28
CA GLY A 259 11.94 29.41 2.97
C GLY A 259 10.66 29.45 2.14
N VAL A 260 9.62 30.12 2.58
CA VAL A 260 8.32 30.30 1.91
C VAL A 260 8.42 31.37 0.84
N ALA A 261 7.66 31.24 -0.26
CA ALA A 261 7.68 32.18 -1.37
C ALA A 261 7.08 33.54 -1.01
N ARG A 262 6.02 33.55 -0.16
CA ARG A 262 5.33 34.75 0.30
C ARG A 262 5.14 34.73 1.81
N GLU A 263 5.42 35.86 2.46
CA GLU A 263 5.18 36.01 3.90
C GLU A 263 3.66 35.96 4.17
N GLY A 264 3.26 35.14 5.14
CA GLY A 264 1.85 34.95 5.51
C GLY A 264 1.05 34.02 4.59
N GLU A 265 1.68 33.34 3.63
CA GLU A 265 1.02 32.40 2.72
C GLU A 265 0.30 31.28 3.48
N PHE A 266 0.91 30.80 4.56
CA PHE A 266 0.38 29.72 5.41
C PHE A 266 -0.20 30.21 6.74
N ALA A 267 -0.73 31.44 6.78
CA ALA A 267 -1.33 31.98 8.01
C ALA A 267 -2.51 31.14 8.54
N GLU A 268 -3.22 30.40 7.69
CA GLU A 268 -4.29 29.48 8.05
C GLU A 268 -3.80 28.02 8.22
N GLY A 269 -2.50 27.77 8.11
CA GLY A 269 -1.86 26.44 8.02
C GLY A 269 -1.66 25.99 6.59
N VAL A 270 -1.00 24.82 6.39
CA VAL A 270 -0.77 24.22 5.06
C VAL A 270 -2.11 23.87 4.41
N TYR A 271 -3.03 23.31 5.18
CA TYR A 271 -4.36 22.94 4.71
C TYR A 271 -5.43 23.57 5.61
N ALA A 272 -6.41 24.25 5.02
CA ALA A 272 -7.47 24.93 5.75
C ALA A 272 -8.38 23.97 6.54
N HIS A 273 -8.45 22.70 6.17
CA HIS A 273 -9.21 21.68 6.90
C HIS A 273 -8.56 21.25 8.23
N GLY A 274 -7.26 21.53 8.44
CA GLY A 274 -6.55 21.25 9.70
C GLY A 274 -6.29 19.75 9.97
N LEU A 275 -6.29 18.91 8.93
CA LEU A 275 -5.93 17.49 9.00
C LEU A 275 -4.52 17.27 8.43
N TYR A 276 -3.82 16.25 8.93
CA TYR A 276 -2.57 15.78 8.32
C TYR A 276 -2.86 15.13 6.97
N PRO A 277 -1.99 15.30 5.96
CA PRO A 277 -2.22 14.77 4.60
C PRO A 277 -1.95 13.28 4.48
N PHE A 278 -1.99 12.55 5.57
CA PHE A 278 -1.66 11.13 5.61
C PHE A 278 -2.86 10.29 6.05
N THR A 279 -3.00 9.11 5.43
CA THR A 279 -3.96 8.08 5.81
C THR A 279 -3.23 6.75 6.02
N LEU A 280 -3.58 6.03 7.08
CA LEU A 280 -2.97 4.76 7.44
C LEU A 280 -3.90 3.59 7.09
N PHE A 281 -3.46 2.72 6.19
CA PHE A 281 -4.14 1.48 5.82
C PHE A 281 -3.64 0.36 6.72
N LYS A 282 -4.34 0.08 7.83
CA LYS A 282 -3.95 -0.93 8.82
C LYS A 282 -4.56 -2.28 8.48
N TYR A 283 -3.73 -3.33 8.38
CA TYR A 283 -4.22 -4.69 8.16
C TYR A 283 -4.98 -5.23 9.37
N ARG A 284 -4.38 -5.14 10.56
CA ARG A 284 -5.01 -5.44 11.83
C ARG A 284 -4.70 -4.36 12.85
N ARG A 285 -5.72 -3.68 13.34
CA ARG A 285 -5.56 -2.63 14.35
C ARG A 285 -5.08 -3.23 15.67
N VAL A 286 -4.13 -2.54 16.30
CA VAL A 286 -3.67 -2.81 17.66
C VAL A 286 -4.13 -1.68 18.56
N PHE A 287 -4.69 -2.05 19.70
CA PHE A 287 -5.22 -1.08 20.65
C PHE A 287 -4.12 -0.19 21.21
N ARG A 288 -4.31 1.11 21.17
CA ARG A 288 -3.37 2.15 21.60
C ARG A 288 -2.03 2.20 20.84
N GLU A 289 -1.98 1.63 19.65
CA GLU A 289 -0.80 1.72 18.81
C GLU A 289 -1.10 2.46 17.51
N PRO A 290 -0.17 3.30 17.03
CA PRO A 290 -0.35 4.03 15.78
C PRO A 290 -0.32 3.11 14.55
N PHE A 291 0.44 2.02 14.61
CA PHE A 291 0.55 1.03 13.54
C PHE A 291 -0.28 -0.22 13.82
N GLY A 292 -0.63 -0.93 12.76
CA GLY A 292 -1.23 -2.26 12.84
C GLY A 292 -0.20 -3.36 12.78
N THR A 293 -0.63 -4.61 12.96
CA THR A 293 0.18 -5.82 12.74
C THR A 293 -0.17 -6.48 11.42
N GLY A 294 0.83 -7.08 10.76
CA GLY A 294 0.69 -7.79 9.50
C GLY A 294 0.47 -9.28 9.65
N LEU A 295 0.10 -9.93 8.56
CA LEU A 295 -0.09 -11.38 8.50
C LEU A 295 1.18 -12.15 8.89
N ILE A 296 2.34 -11.67 8.47
CA ILE A 296 3.61 -12.34 8.73
C ILE A 296 3.91 -12.39 10.22
N HIS A 297 3.63 -11.32 10.96
CA HIS A 297 3.80 -11.29 12.42
C HIS A 297 2.99 -12.40 13.11
N ASP A 298 1.74 -12.63 12.69
CA ASP A 298 0.87 -13.63 13.29
C ASP A 298 1.34 -15.06 13.05
N TYR A 299 1.94 -15.34 11.89
CA TYR A 299 2.28 -16.70 11.45
C TYR A 299 3.78 -17.00 11.38
N GLU A 300 4.64 -16.04 11.74
CA GLU A 300 6.09 -16.23 11.75
C GLU A 300 6.51 -17.43 12.60
N GLY A 301 5.93 -17.56 13.80
CA GLY A 301 6.20 -18.67 14.71
C GLY A 301 5.84 -20.03 14.10
N THR A 302 4.70 -20.10 13.40
CA THR A 302 4.23 -21.30 12.71
C THR A 302 5.12 -21.64 11.53
N GLN A 303 5.53 -20.66 10.72
CA GLN A 303 6.46 -20.86 9.60
C GLN A 303 7.82 -21.38 10.09
N ASN A 304 8.36 -20.80 11.15
CA ASN A 304 9.63 -21.24 11.75
C ASN A 304 9.52 -22.69 12.30
N ALA A 305 8.35 -23.09 12.80
CA ALA A 305 8.12 -24.47 13.21
C ALA A 305 8.10 -25.44 12.01
N ILE A 306 7.41 -25.06 10.92
CA ILE A 306 7.36 -25.84 9.68
C ILE A 306 8.78 -26.04 9.13
N ASP A 307 9.57 -24.98 9.03
CA ASP A 307 10.95 -25.03 8.51
C ASP A 307 11.85 -25.91 9.36
N ARG A 308 11.66 -25.89 10.69
CA ARG A 308 12.36 -26.78 11.61
C ARG A 308 12.00 -28.25 11.39
N TYR A 309 10.74 -28.57 11.16
CA TYR A 309 10.32 -29.94 10.84
C TYR A 309 10.86 -30.40 9.49
N ILE A 310 10.86 -29.53 8.48
CA ILE A 310 11.47 -29.82 7.18
C ILE A 310 12.94 -30.13 7.34
N LYS A 311 13.66 -29.35 8.15
CA LYS A 311 15.07 -29.59 8.46
C LYS A 311 15.29 -30.94 9.13
N TYR A 312 14.46 -31.34 10.10
CA TYR A 312 14.56 -32.65 10.71
C TYR A 312 14.34 -33.80 9.72
N ILE A 313 13.42 -33.62 8.77
CA ILE A 313 13.16 -34.59 7.71
C ILE A 313 14.39 -34.68 6.77
N ASP A 314 14.94 -33.56 6.35
CA ASP A 314 16.13 -33.49 5.49
C ASP A 314 17.36 -34.09 6.16
N ASP A 315 17.63 -33.72 7.42
CA ASP A 315 18.75 -34.26 8.19
C ASP A 315 18.63 -35.78 8.37
N ASN A 316 17.42 -36.28 8.62
CA ASN A 316 17.18 -37.72 8.70
C ASN A 316 17.36 -38.42 7.35
N ALA A 317 16.87 -37.81 6.26
CA ALA A 317 17.05 -38.31 4.91
C ALA A 317 18.54 -38.38 4.53
N ARG A 318 19.32 -37.36 4.86
CA ARG A 318 20.77 -37.35 4.64
C ARG A 318 21.47 -38.45 5.45
N GLN A 319 21.10 -38.60 6.76
CA GLN A 319 21.67 -39.64 7.60
C GLN A 319 21.31 -41.04 7.12
N SER A 320 20.11 -41.23 6.58
CA SER A 320 19.64 -42.49 6.05
C SER A 320 20.26 -42.84 4.68
N SER A 321 20.55 -41.81 3.88
CA SER A 321 21.13 -41.97 2.51
C SER A 321 22.63 -42.25 2.55
N VAL A 322 23.34 -41.72 3.55
CA VAL A 322 24.78 -41.92 3.72
C VAL A 322 25.00 -42.93 4.84
N GLN A 323 25.32 -44.15 4.47
CA GLN A 323 25.63 -45.20 5.43
C GLN A 323 26.94 -44.83 6.16
N ARG A 324 26.81 -44.49 7.44
CA ARG A 324 27.98 -44.26 8.31
C ARG A 324 28.45 -45.59 8.88
N LEU A 325 29.75 -45.73 8.90
CA LEU A 325 30.42 -46.94 9.38
C LEU A 325 31.31 -46.62 10.57
N PHE A 326 31.18 -47.35 11.65
CA PHE A 326 32.17 -47.33 12.72
C PHE A 326 33.27 -48.34 12.36
N ILE A 327 34.49 -47.85 12.22
CA ILE A 327 35.68 -48.68 11.92
C ILE A 327 36.60 -48.61 13.13
N ARG A 328 36.99 -49.74 13.65
CA ARG A 328 37.92 -49.86 14.77
C ARG A 328 39.31 -49.37 14.34
N LYS A 329 39.86 -48.38 15.07
CA LYS A 329 41.20 -47.83 14.79
C LYS A 329 42.29 -48.92 14.89
N GLY A 330 43.11 -49.05 13.86
CA GLY A 330 44.17 -50.07 13.86
C GLY A 330 43.75 -51.46 13.43
N SER A 331 42.56 -51.58 12.78
CA SER A 331 41.99 -52.84 12.32
C SER A 331 42.52 -53.38 11.00
N GLY A 332 43.40 -52.66 10.31
CA GLY A 332 43.90 -53.04 8.96
C GLY A 332 42.98 -52.65 7.82
N VAL A 333 41.80 -52.09 8.10
CA VAL A 333 40.85 -51.61 7.09
C VAL A 333 41.21 -50.19 6.67
N ASN A 334 41.31 -49.98 5.36
CA ASN A 334 41.56 -48.65 4.80
C ASN A 334 40.24 -47.89 4.56
N PRO A 335 39.96 -46.78 5.30
CA PRO A 335 38.73 -46.03 5.16
C PRO A 335 38.53 -45.42 3.78
N ASP A 336 39.61 -45.02 3.09
CA ASP A 336 39.56 -44.39 1.79
C ASP A 336 39.13 -45.37 0.68
N GLU A 337 39.44 -46.66 0.84
CA GLU A 337 38.99 -47.71 -0.07
C GLU A 337 37.52 -48.07 0.07
N ILE A 338 36.98 -47.94 1.31
CA ILE A 338 35.55 -48.14 1.56
C ILE A 338 34.73 -46.91 1.11
N ALA A 339 35.32 -45.72 1.16
CA ALA A 339 34.66 -44.48 0.71
C ALA A 339 34.63 -44.39 -0.84
N ASP A 340 35.49 -45.11 -1.55
CA ASP A 340 35.56 -45.13 -3.01
C ASP A 340 34.48 -46.07 -3.58
N LEU A 341 33.32 -45.54 -3.96
CA LEU A 341 32.21 -46.27 -4.55
C LEU A 341 32.52 -46.91 -5.91
N SER A 342 33.66 -46.58 -6.52
CA SER A 342 34.10 -47.17 -7.79
C SER A 342 34.74 -48.55 -7.60
N ARG A 343 35.18 -48.88 -6.39
CA ARG A 343 35.79 -50.14 -6.04
C ARG A 343 34.75 -51.17 -5.63
N VAL A 344 34.58 -52.22 -6.42
CA VAL A 344 33.62 -53.30 -6.15
C VAL A 344 34.18 -54.29 -5.13
N ILE A 345 35.49 -54.41 -5.00
CA ILE A 345 36.18 -55.33 -4.09
C ILE A 345 37.12 -54.55 -3.19
N VAL A 346 36.95 -54.68 -1.90
CA VAL A 346 37.83 -54.14 -0.85
C VAL A 346 38.43 -55.35 -0.08
N GLU A 347 39.77 -55.48 -0.14
CA GLU A 347 40.51 -56.52 0.57
C GLU A 347 40.89 -56.04 1.98
N TRP A 348 40.82 -56.91 2.96
CA TRP A 348 41.18 -56.58 4.33
C TRP A 348 41.87 -57.78 5.02
N GLU A 349 42.80 -57.50 5.92
CA GLU A 349 43.51 -58.51 6.71
C GLU A 349 42.98 -58.48 8.16
N GLY A 350 42.32 -59.59 8.61
CA GLY A 350 41.82 -59.68 9.98
C GLY A 350 40.82 -60.80 10.19
N SER A 351 40.39 -61.02 11.44
CA SER A 351 39.46 -62.06 11.80
C SER A 351 38.01 -61.74 11.36
N ASP A 352 37.08 -61.39 12.11
CA ASP A 352 35.69 -61.14 11.69
C ASP A 352 35.46 -59.65 11.36
N ILE A 353 35.03 -59.34 10.13
CA ILE A 353 34.75 -57.97 9.68
C ILE A 353 33.65 -57.31 10.49
N ARG A 354 32.72 -58.10 11.07
CA ARG A 354 31.62 -57.59 11.91
C ARG A 354 32.08 -57.03 13.25
N GLU A 355 33.24 -57.47 13.77
CA GLU A 355 33.83 -56.96 14.99
C GLU A 355 34.61 -55.64 14.75
N VAL A 356 34.98 -55.40 13.49
CA VAL A 356 35.81 -54.28 13.08
C VAL A 356 35.01 -53.16 12.50
N MET A 357 33.91 -53.45 11.83
CA MET A 357 33.10 -52.48 11.11
C MET A 357 31.63 -52.70 11.45
N GLN A 358 31.00 -51.68 12.02
CA GLN A 358 29.56 -51.67 12.29
C GLN A 358 28.86 -50.56 11.54
N PRO A 359 27.83 -50.86 10.73
CA PRO A 359 27.01 -49.80 10.16
C PRO A 359 26.19 -49.13 11.25
N VAL A 360 26.17 -47.79 11.20
CA VAL A 360 25.24 -47.00 12.05
C VAL A 360 23.87 -47.08 11.38
N GLN A 361 22.96 -47.79 12.01
CA GLN A 361 21.59 -47.81 11.53
C GLN A 361 20.94 -46.45 11.83
N ALA A 362 20.58 -45.73 10.78
CA ALA A 362 19.77 -44.53 10.94
C ALA A 362 18.37 -44.94 11.39
N SER A 363 17.90 -44.34 12.49
CA SER A 363 16.52 -44.56 12.91
C SER A 363 15.56 -43.90 11.91
N PRO A 364 14.53 -44.61 11.42
CA PRO A 364 13.56 -43.99 10.54
C PRO A 364 12.86 -42.84 11.28
N ILE A 365 12.56 -41.74 10.55
CA ILE A 365 11.84 -40.63 11.14
C ILE A 365 10.45 -41.06 11.55
N ASN A 366 9.98 -40.59 12.71
CA ASN A 366 8.64 -40.87 13.16
C ASN A 366 7.62 -40.20 12.23
N SER A 367 6.63 -40.95 11.74
CA SER A 367 5.54 -40.43 10.89
C SER A 367 4.76 -39.27 11.52
N GLN A 368 4.76 -39.17 12.85
CA GLN A 368 4.15 -38.03 13.56
C GLN A 368 4.81 -36.69 13.24
N VAL A 369 6.11 -36.64 12.94
CA VAL A 369 6.82 -35.44 12.54
C VAL A 369 6.25 -34.91 11.23
N TYR A 370 6.03 -35.78 10.25
CA TYR A 370 5.44 -35.44 8.96
C TYR A 370 3.99 -34.99 9.10
N GLN A 371 3.19 -35.72 9.90
CA GLN A 371 1.80 -35.35 10.18
C GLN A 371 1.69 -33.99 10.87
N MET A 372 2.58 -33.71 11.83
CA MET A 372 2.59 -32.39 12.51
C MET A 372 2.97 -31.25 11.56
N MET A 373 3.94 -31.47 10.67
CA MET A 373 4.28 -30.50 9.64
C MET A 373 3.09 -30.20 8.73
N GLN A 374 2.41 -31.23 8.23
CA GLN A 374 1.20 -31.08 7.41
C GLN A 374 0.10 -30.34 8.15
N TYR A 375 -0.17 -30.71 9.41
CA TYR A 375 -1.15 -30.05 10.27
C TYR A 375 -0.86 -28.55 10.40
N LEU A 376 0.39 -28.16 10.65
CA LEU A 376 0.77 -26.74 10.74
C LEU A 376 0.58 -25.99 9.42
N CYS A 377 0.92 -26.63 8.28
CA CYS A 377 0.68 -26.04 6.97
C CYS A 377 -0.81 -25.84 6.71
N ASP A 378 -1.64 -26.82 7.02
CA ASP A 378 -3.08 -26.74 6.79
C ASP A 378 -3.74 -25.74 7.75
N THR A 379 -3.32 -25.70 9.01
CA THR A 379 -3.79 -24.72 10.00
C THR A 379 -3.45 -23.30 9.55
N MET A 380 -2.21 -23.03 9.10
CA MET A 380 -1.81 -21.71 8.58
C MET A 380 -2.69 -21.28 7.40
N LYS A 381 -2.98 -22.17 6.47
CA LYS A 381 -3.86 -21.89 5.34
C LYS A 381 -5.29 -21.58 5.78
N GLN A 382 -5.84 -22.35 6.71
CA GLN A 382 -7.20 -22.15 7.22
C GLN A 382 -7.33 -20.84 7.99
N ASP A 383 -6.40 -20.58 8.91
CA ASP A 383 -6.42 -19.40 9.77
C ASP A 383 -6.17 -18.10 9.00
N SER A 384 -5.37 -18.16 7.93
CA SER A 384 -5.17 -17.02 7.01
C SER A 384 -6.38 -16.73 6.11
N GLY A 385 -7.46 -17.50 6.22
CA GLY A 385 -8.67 -17.39 5.40
C GLY A 385 -8.56 -18.05 4.02
N GLN A 386 -7.44 -18.70 3.72
CA GLN A 386 -7.15 -19.38 2.47
C GLN A 386 -7.60 -20.85 2.54
N ASN A 387 -8.91 -21.07 2.49
CA ASN A 387 -9.46 -22.43 2.45
C ASN A 387 -9.47 -22.99 1.02
N GLN A 388 -9.75 -24.30 0.88
CA GLN A 388 -9.78 -24.98 -0.42
C GLN A 388 -10.74 -24.32 -1.43
N PHE A 389 -11.85 -23.75 -0.94
CA PHE A 389 -12.87 -23.14 -1.77
C PHE A 389 -12.47 -21.76 -2.30
N THR A 390 -11.75 -20.95 -1.48
CA THR A 390 -11.21 -19.66 -1.92
C THR A 390 -10.10 -19.82 -2.94
N ARG A 391 -9.37 -20.96 -2.91
CA ARG A 391 -8.33 -21.29 -3.89
C ARG A 391 -8.85 -21.94 -5.17
N GLY A 392 -10.16 -22.17 -5.28
CA GLY A 392 -10.73 -22.84 -6.45
C GLY A 392 -10.45 -24.35 -6.50
N GLU A 393 -9.92 -24.93 -5.41
CA GLU A 393 -9.74 -26.37 -5.29
C GLU A 393 -11.11 -27.00 -5.02
N GLY A 394 -11.65 -27.74 -6.00
CA GLY A 394 -12.95 -28.38 -5.89
C GLY A 394 -12.96 -29.40 -4.75
N GLY A 395 -13.78 -29.17 -3.73
CA GLY A 395 -13.99 -30.14 -2.65
C GLY A 395 -14.63 -31.41 -3.19
N LEU A 396 -14.08 -32.57 -2.81
CA LEU A 396 -14.61 -33.88 -3.14
C LEU A 396 -16.08 -33.99 -2.68
N GLY A 397 -17.02 -34.02 -3.65
CA GLY A 397 -18.43 -34.33 -3.42
C GLY A 397 -19.45 -33.18 -3.51
N VAL A 398 -19.03 -31.93 -3.73
CA VAL A 398 -19.95 -30.81 -3.92
C VAL A 398 -20.05 -30.48 -5.41
N THR A 399 -21.16 -30.89 -6.05
CA THR A 399 -21.38 -30.73 -7.49
C THR A 399 -22.38 -29.61 -7.85
N ALA A 400 -23.15 -29.11 -6.86
CA ALA A 400 -24.10 -28.04 -7.08
C ALA A 400 -23.41 -26.67 -7.05
N ALA A 401 -23.52 -25.89 -8.12
CA ALA A 401 -22.92 -24.56 -8.24
C ALA A 401 -23.32 -23.63 -7.08
N SER A 402 -24.60 -23.65 -6.68
CA SER A 402 -25.12 -22.85 -5.55
C SER A 402 -24.53 -23.24 -4.19
N ALA A 403 -24.15 -24.50 -4.00
CA ALA A 403 -23.52 -24.94 -2.76
C ALA A 403 -22.04 -24.54 -2.73
N ILE A 404 -21.35 -24.57 -3.86
CA ILE A 404 -19.96 -24.08 -4.01
C ILE A 404 -19.93 -22.58 -3.73
N GLU A 405 -20.84 -21.82 -4.31
CA GLU A 405 -20.98 -20.38 -4.10
C GLU A 405 -21.28 -20.05 -2.62
N ALA A 406 -22.18 -20.77 -1.97
CA ALA A 406 -22.46 -20.60 -0.54
C ALA A 406 -21.23 -20.88 0.34
N LEU A 407 -20.41 -21.88 -0.01
CA LEU A 407 -19.17 -22.22 0.69
C LEU A 407 -18.07 -21.17 0.45
N GLN A 408 -17.93 -20.65 -0.78
CA GLN A 408 -17.02 -19.55 -1.10
C GLN A 408 -17.41 -18.28 -0.33
N ASN A 409 -18.70 -17.96 -0.31
CA ASN A 409 -19.24 -16.82 0.44
C ASN A 409 -19.06 -16.98 1.97
N ALA A 410 -19.15 -18.17 2.50
CA ALA A 410 -18.89 -18.44 3.91
C ALA A 410 -17.39 -18.37 4.23
N GLY A 411 -16.53 -18.88 3.33
CA GLY A 411 -15.07 -18.86 3.49
C GLY A 411 -14.45 -17.48 3.44
N GLY A 412 -15.04 -16.55 2.68
CA GLY A 412 -14.51 -15.19 2.50
C GLY A 412 -14.79 -14.18 3.63
N LYS A 413 -15.26 -14.63 4.81
CA LYS A 413 -15.63 -13.71 5.93
C LYS A 413 -14.44 -12.91 6.47
N VAL A 414 -13.29 -13.53 6.61
CA VAL A 414 -12.07 -12.89 7.14
C VAL A 414 -11.55 -11.85 6.12
N ALA A 415 -11.49 -12.23 4.84
CA ALA A 415 -11.10 -11.31 3.77
C ALA A 415 -12.03 -10.08 3.72
N ARG A 416 -13.35 -10.27 3.83
CA ARG A 416 -14.32 -9.16 3.85
C ARG A 416 -14.12 -8.24 5.05
N TRP A 417 -13.80 -8.77 6.22
CA TRP A 417 -13.53 -7.93 7.40
C TRP A 417 -12.31 -7.02 7.19
N HIS A 418 -11.23 -7.51 6.61
CA HIS A 418 -10.07 -6.69 6.24
C HIS A 418 -10.41 -5.68 5.15
N THR A 419 -11.18 -6.09 4.13
CA THR A 419 -11.64 -5.19 3.06
C THR A 419 -12.44 -4.02 3.62
N GLU A 420 -13.32 -4.22 4.62
CA GLU A 420 -14.08 -3.12 5.24
C GLU A 420 -13.15 -2.13 5.99
N GLN A 421 -12.08 -2.59 6.64
CA GLN A 421 -11.11 -1.70 7.26
C GLN A 421 -10.37 -0.85 6.21
N PHE A 422 -9.97 -1.46 5.09
CA PHE A 422 -9.34 -0.72 3.99
C PHE A 422 -10.29 0.25 3.28
N LYS A 423 -11.57 -0.07 3.18
CA LYS A 423 -12.58 0.86 2.68
C LYS A 423 -12.71 2.11 3.55
N GLU A 424 -12.62 1.96 4.87
CA GLU A 424 -12.67 3.10 5.77
C GLU A 424 -11.45 4.01 5.58
N ALA A 425 -10.23 3.45 5.51
CA ALA A 425 -9.04 4.22 5.21
C ALA A 425 -9.11 4.88 3.82
N PHE A 426 -9.64 4.18 2.82
CA PHE A 426 -9.85 4.75 1.50
C PHE A 426 -10.87 5.89 1.52
N ARG A 427 -11.94 5.79 2.31
CA ARG A 427 -12.92 6.87 2.52
C ARG A 427 -12.25 8.13 3.07
N GLU A 428 -11.43 7.97 4.13
CA GLU A 428 -10.66 9.07 4.71
C GLU A 428 -9.72 9.72 3.68
N MET A 429 -9.05 8.92 2.86
CA MET A 429 -8.18 9.41 1.79
C MET A 429 -8.95 10.21 0.74
N VAL A 430 -10.10 9.72 0.30
CA VAL A 430 -10.95 10.43 -0.68
C VAL A 430 -11.50 11.73 -0.10
N GLU A 431 -11.86 11.76 1.17
CA GLU A 431 -12.26 12.99 1.86
C GLU A 431 -11.11 14.02 1.86
N GLN A 432 -9.86 13.58 2.07
CA GLN A 432 -8.68 14.46 1.94
C GLN A 432 -8.50 14.96 0.51
N ILE A 433 -8.67 14.11 -0.51
CA ILE A 433 -8.63 14.53 -1.92
C ILE A 433 -9.65 15.64 -2.18
N LEU A 434 -10.89 15.47 -1.72
CA LEU A 434 -11.93 16.48 -1.88
C LEU A 434 -11.61 17.80 -1.18
N TRP A 435 -11.01 17.74 0.00
CA TRP A 435 -10.57 18.93 0.72
C TRP A 435 -9.46 19.67 -0.02
N VAL A 436 -8.43 18.97 -0.49
CA VAL A 436 -7.32 19.57 -1.23
C VAL A 436 -7.81 20.13 -2.56
N LEU A 437 -8.69 19.42 -3.29
CA LEU A 437 -9.35 19.95 -4.50
C LEU A 437 -10.12 21.23 -4.20
N SER A 438 -10.87 21.28 -3.10
CA SER A 438 -11.68 22.45 -2.76
C SER A 438 -10.84 23.68 -2.38
N GLU A 439 -9.62 23.47 -1.93
CA GLU A 439 -8.74 24.54 -1.46
C GLU A 439 -7.84 25.11 -2.57
N TYR A 440 -7.29 24.24 -3.41
CA TYR A 440 -6.25 24.62 -4.39
C TYR A 440 -6.75 24.68 -5.82
N MET A 441 -7.86 24.03 -6.17
CA MET A 441 -8.35 24.05 -7.53
C MET A 441 -9.06 25.36 -7.84
N GLU A 442 -8.69 26.00 -8.93
CA GLU A 442 -9.30 27.25 -9.38
C GLU A 442 -10.76 27.02 -9.83
N PRO A 443 -11.71 27.89 -9.38
CA PRO A 443 -13.09 27.82 -9.85
C PRO A 443 -13.18 28.06 -11.36
N GLY A 444 -13.97 27.23 -12.06
CA GLY A 444 -14.16 27.32 -13.50
C GLY A 444 -13.13 26.56 -14.33
N ARG A 445 -12.18 25.88 -13.70
CA ARG A 445 -11.27 24.99 -14.39
C ARG A 445 -12.03 23.84 -15.05
N THR A 446 -11.69 23.57 -16.29
CA THR A 446 -12.28 22.48 -17.06
C THR A 446 -11.32 21.30 -17.10
N LEU A 447 -11.78 20.14 -16.68
CA LEU A 447 -11.03 18.90 -16.79
C LEU A 447 -11.57 18.06 -17.93
N ARG A 448 -10.68 17.64 -18.82
CA ARG A 448 -11.01 16.67 -19.88
C ARG A 448 -10.84 15.26 -19.33
N ILE A 449 -11.92 14.65 -18.91
CA ILE A 449 -11.92 13.29 -18.39
C ILE A 449 -12.09 12.35 -19.58
N VAL A 450 -11.03 11.59 -19.86
CA VAL A 450 -11.01 10.54 -20.86
C VAL A 450 -11.15 9.23 -20.12
N GLY A 451 -12.28 8.56 -20.21
CA GLY A 451 -12.40 7.32 -19.42
C GLY A 451 -13.76 6.65 -19.41
N GLY A 452 -14.73 7.10 -20.19
CA GLY A 452 -15.95 6.36 -20.44
C GLY A 452 -15.97 5.84 -21.88
N TRP A 453 -16.76 4.81 -22.12
CA TRP A 453 -17.15 4.42 -23.46
C TRP A 453 -18.57 4.94 -23.67
N ASP A 454 -18.76 5.75 -24.70
CA ASP A 454 -20.11 6.16 -25.03
C ASP A 454 -20.93 4.95 -25.51
N ALA A 455 -22.22 5.16 -25.65
CA ALA A 455 -23.09 4.14 -26.23
C ALA A 455 -22.66 3.71 -27.65
N MET A 456 -21.72 4.38 -28.30
CA MET A 456 -21.14 4.03 -29.60
C MET A 456 -19.84 3.26 -29.53
N GLY A 457 -19.30 3.02 -28.32
CA GLY A 457 -18.01 2.38 -28.14
C GLY A 457 -16.84 3.27 -28.58
N ALA A 458 -17.07 4.58 -28.68
CA ALA A 458 -16.02 5.55 -28.78
C ALA A 458 -15.60 5.94 -27.36
N MET A 459 -14.31 6.17 -27.17
CA MET A 459 -13.80 6.69 -25.92
C MET A 459 -14.50 8.03 -25.64
N THR A 460 -15.28 8.11 -24.58
CA THR A 460 -15.96 9.35 -24.24
C THR A 460 -14.97 10.31 -23.63
N GLU A 461 -14.90 11.45 -24.25
CA GLU A 461 -14.30 12.64 -23.67
C GLU A 461 -15.42 13.43 -23.02
N ARG A 462 -15.41 13.48 -21.70
CA ARG A 462 -16.32 14.35 -20.96
C ARG A 462 -15.53 15.54 -20.45
N ILE A 463 -15.93 16.72 -20.86
CA ILE A 463 -15.41 17.96 -20.29
C ILE A 463 -16.24 18.27 -19.06
N VAL A 464 -15.66 18.08 -17.90
CA VAL A 464 -16.26 18.48 -16.62
C VAL A 464 -15.75 19.89 -16.31
N SER A 465 -16.67 20.85 -16.33
CA SER A 465 -16.39 22.18 -15.82
C SER A 465 -16.70 22.17 -14.33
N LEU A 466 -15.71 22.37 -13.50
CA LEU A 466 -15.90 22.60 -12.07
C LEU A 466 -16.52 23.99 -11.86
N ALA A 467 -17.65 24.20 -12.53
CA ALA A 467 -18.36 25.45 -12.51
C ALA A 467 -19.02 25.65 -11.15
N ALA A 468 -18.75 26.76 -10.59
CA ALA A 468 -19.55 27.71 -9.84
C ALA A 468 -20.59 27.31 -8.76
N PRO A 469 -21.20 26.14 -8.60
CA PRO A 469 -21.96 25.90 -7.37
C PRO A 469 -21.09 25.83 -6.13
N MET A 470 -19.77 25.77 -6.33
CA MET A 470 -18.78 25.74 -5.25
C MET A 470 -18.23 27.12 -4.88
N ALA A 471 -18.47 28.14 -5.68
CA ALA A 471 -17.93 29.47 -5.45
C ALA A 471 -18.94 30.39 -4.78
N GLN A 472 -19.00 30.39 -3.47
CA GLN A 472 -19.45 31.55 -2.71
C GLN A 472 -18.25 32.18 -2.00
N GLY A 473 -17.61 33.16 -2.69
CA GLY A 473 -16.42 33.85 -2.21
C GLY A 473 -15.11 33.20 -2.68
N ASP A 474 -13.97 33.74 -2.21
CA ASP A 474 -12.61 33.34 -2.62
C ASP A 474 -12.18 31.92 -2.20
N ARG A 475 -13.08 31.13 -1.63
CA ARG A 475 -12.81 29.75 -1.19
C ARG A 475 -13.97 28.83 -1.58
N LEU A 476 -13.63 27.64 -2.05
CA LEU A 476 -14.60 26.57 -2.26
C LEU A 476 -15.25 26.20 -0.91
N PRO A 477 -16.60 26.07 -0.83
CA PRO A 477 -17.24 25.66 0.39
C PRO A 477 -16.84 24.23 0.74
N ARG A 478 -16.97 23.86 2.03
CA ARG A 478 -16.81 22.50 2.51
C ARG A 478 -17.50 21.53 1.56
N PRO A 479 -16.85 20.44 1.13
CA PRO A 479 -17.47 19.45 0.26
C PRO A 479 -18.79 18.99 0.87
N ALA A 480 -19.90 19.28 0.21
CA ALA A 480 -21.25 18.90 0.63
C ALA A 480 -21.60 17.51 0.07
N TYR A 481 -20.65 16.57 0.15
CA TYR A 481 -20.78 15.23 -0.36
C TYR A 481 -20.42 14.21 0.71
N THR A 482 -21.21 13.14 0.78
CA THR A 482 -20.87 11.97 1.57
C THR A 482 -20.13 10.96 0.67
N VAL A 483 -18.94 10.55 1.08
CA VAL A 483 -18.15 9.55 0.36
C VAL A 483 -18.68 8.16 0.67
N ARG A 484 -19.23 7.47 -0.33
CA ARG A 484 -19.58 6.06 -0.25
C ARG A 484 -18.53 5.24 -1.00
N VAL A 485 -17.97 4.26 -0.32
CA VAL A 485 -16.99 3.35 -0.92
C VAL A 485 -17.67 2.08 -1.39
N GLN A 486 -17.40 1.70 -2.62
CA GLN A 486 -17.82 0.44 -3.23
C GLN A 486 -16.59 -0.34 -3.64
N THR A 487 -16.69 -1.64 -3.83
CA THR A 487 -15.61 -2.45 -4.40
C THR A 487 -15.84 -2.58 -5.91
N GLN A 488 -14.76 -2.48 -6.67
CA GLN A 488 -14.80 -2.79 -8.10
C GLN A 488 -15.15 -4.26 -8.31
N LYS A 489 -15.95 -4.53 -9.31
CA LYS A 489 -16.26 -5.89 -9.74
C LYS A 489 -15.20 -6.34 -10.74
N ASN A 490 -14.04 -6.76 -10.25
CA ASN A 490 -12.89 -7.08 -11.11
C ASN A 490 -12.77 -8.57 -11.44
N THR A 491 -13.48 -9.45 -10.72
CA THR A 491 -13.43 -10.88 -11.01
C THR A 491 -14.40 -11.25 -12.13
N PRO A 492 -14.02 -12.14 -13.07
CA PRO A 492 -14.89 -12.58 -14.16
C PRO A 492 -16.24 -13.12 -13.67
N GLY A 493 -16.27 -13.80 -12.51
CA GLY A 493 -17.51 -14.33 -11.91
C GLY A 493 -18.45 -13.22 -11.44
N GLN A 494 -17.93 -12.18 -10.80
CA GLN A 494 -18.73 -11.03 -10.34
C GLN A 494 -19.29 -10.22 -11.52
N ILE A 495 -18.50 -10.08 -12.59
CA ILE A 495 -18.94 -9.43 -13.83
C ILE A 495 -20.08 -10.24 -14.47
N GLN A 496 -19.93 -11.56 -14.52
CA GLN A 496 -20.97 -12.44 -15.07
C GLN A 496 -22.26 -12.37 -14.26
N GLU A 497 -22.19 -12.44 -12.92
CA GLU A 497 -23.33 -12.34 -12.01
C GLU A 497 -24.06 -10.99 -12.18
N ALA A 498 -23.31 -9.88 -12.28
CA ALA A 498 -23.87 -8.57 -12.54
C ALA A 498 -24.60 -8.51 -13.89
N ASN A 499 -24.01 -9.09 -14.94
CA ASN A 499 -24.63 -9.14 -16.25
C ASN A 499 -25.90 -10.04 -16.28
N GLU A 500 -25.89 -11.17 -15.57
CA GLU A 500 -27.09 -12.01 -15.43
C GLU A 500 -28.21 -11.31 -14.66
N PHE A 501 -27.86 -10.54 -13.61
CA PHE A 501 -28.83 -9.71 -12.89
C PHE A 501 -29.44 -8.64 -13.80
N LEU A 502 -28.63 -7.95 -14.63
CA LEU A 502 -29.12 -6.97 -15.60
C LEU A 502 -30.06 -7.59 -16.62
N LEU A 503 -29.78 -8.80 -17.13
CA LEU A 503 -30.66 -9.52 -18.05
C LEU A 503 -32.00 -9.87 -17.40
N LYS A 504 -31.97 -10.35 -16.14
CA LYS A 504 -33.20 -10.61 -15.37
C LYS A 504 -34.02 -9.33 -15.15
N CYS A 505 -33.39 -8.22 -14.84
CA CYS A 505 -34.05 -6.92 -14.72
C CYS A 505 -34.70 -6.50 -16.05
N ALA A 506 -34.01 -6.69 -17.17
CA ALA A 506 -34.54 -6.38 -18.50
C ALA A 506 -35.76 -7.25 -18.84
N GLU A 507 -35.75 -8.54 -18.52
CA GLU A 507 -36.89 -9.44 -18.67
C GLU A 507 -38.08 -8.98 -17.83
N ILE A 508 -37.88 -8.60 -16.58
CA ILE A 508 -38.91 -8.08 -15.68
C ILE A 508 -39.50 -6.78 -16.26
N CYS A 509 -38.68 -5.83 -16.69
CA CYS A 509 -39.12 -4.57 -17.28
C CYS A 509 -39.95 -4.83 -18.54
N ALA A 510 -39.57 -5.79 -19.38
CA ALA A 510 -40.33 -6.19 -20.57
C ALA A 510 -41.70 -6.78 -20.21
N GLN A 511 -41.81 -7.59 -19.13
CA GLN A 511 -43.08 -8.14 -18.65
C GLN A 511 -44.07 -7.05 -18.18
N TYR A 512 -43.55 -5.94 -17.64
CA TYR A 512 -44.34 -4.78 -17.22
C TYR A 512 -44.62 -3.78 -18.35
N GLY A 513 -44.31 -4.13 -19.61
CA GLY A 513 -44.55 -3.28 -20.77
C GLY A 513 -43.60 -2.09 -20.95
N GLN A 514 -42.50 -2.08 -20.21
CA GLN A 514 -41.45 -1.07 -20.32
C GLN A 514 -40.09 -1.73 -20.65
N PRO A 515 -39.89 -2.23 -21.88
CA PRO A 515 -38.65 -2.88 -22.26
C PRO A 515 -37.51 -1.88 -22.23
N LEU A 516 -36.39 -2.27 -21.60
CA LEU A 516 -35.13 -1.49 -21.64
C LEU A 516 -34.62 -1.48 -23.09
N PRO A 517 -34.22 -0.31 -23.62
CA PRO A 517 -33.60 -0.23 -24.94
C PRO A 517 -32.34 -1.13 -25.00
N PRO A 518 -32.15 -1.91 -26.08
CA PRO A 518 -31.00 -2.81 -26.21
C PRO A 518 -29.67 -2.07 -26.04
N GLU A 519 -29.60 -0.81 -26.47
CA GLU A 519 -28.43 0.04 -26.34
C GLU A 519 -28.09 0.33 -24.87
N SER A 520 -29.11 0.64 -24.07
CA SER A 520 -28.93 0.89 -22.62
C SER A 520 -28.52 -0.39 -21.90
N LEU A 521 -29.09 -1.52 -22.27
CA LEU A 521 -28.74 -2.82 -21.68
C LEU A 521 -27.28 -3.19 -21.97
N ILE A 522 -26.86 -3.11 -23.23
CA ILE A 522 -25.47 -3.39 -23.65
C ILE A 522 -24.53 -2.35 -23.02
N GLY A 523 -24.98 -1.09 -22.89
CA GLY A 523 -24.27 -0.01 -22.23
C GLY A 523 -23.90 -0.33 -20.77
N LEU A 524 -24.82 -0.95 -20.04
CA LEU A 524 -24.69 -1.31 -18.63
C LEU A 524 -23.92 -2.61 -18.37
N MET A 525 -23.86 -3.52 -19.37
CA MET A 525 -23.09 -4.76 -19.24
C MET A 525 -21.61 -4.50 -19.12
N GLU A 526 -20.90 -5.26 -18.28
CA GLU A 526 -19.46 -5.13 -18.02
C GLU A 526 -18.67 -6.31 -18.61
N GLY A 527 -17.37 -6.15 -18.81
CA GLY A 527 -16.44 -7.23 -19.17
C GLY A 527 -16.32 -7.57 -20.66
N TYR A 528 -17.06 -6.93 -21.55
CA TYR A 528 -17.01 -7.24 -22.99
C TYR A 528 -16.11 -6.26 -23.77
N ARG A 529 -14.94 -6.72 -24.24
CA ARG A 529 -14.02 -5.92 -25.09
C ARG A 529 -14.64 -5.48 -26.44
N THR A 530 -15.65 -6.20 -26.91
CA THR A 530 -16.32 -5.94 -28.19
C THR A 530 -17.61 -5.13 -28.05
N LYS A 531 -17.88 -4.57 -26.87
CA LYS A 531 -19.10 -3.82 -26.55
C LYS A 531 -19.41 -2.73 -27.56
N GLY A 532 -18.40 -1.93 -27.94
CA GLY A 532 -18.55 -0.86 -28.92
C GLY A 532 -18.90 -1.33 -30.32
N SER A 533 -18.38 -2.46 -30.77
CA SER A 533 -18.73 -3.02 -32.09
C SER A 533 -20.15 -3.57 -32.13
N VAL A 534 -20.59 -4.17 -31.02
CA VAL A 534 -21.99 -4.69 -30.91
C VAL A 534 -22.98 -3.52 -30.88
N LEU A 535 -22.71 -2.47 -30.11
CA LEU A 535 -23.53 -1.26 -30.06
C LEU A 535 -23.64 -0.57 -31.43
N ARG A 536 -22.51 -0.48 -32.15
CA ARG A 536 -22.52 0.06 -33.52
C ARG A 536 -23.38 -0.77 -34.44
N ALA A 537 -23.25 -2.10 -34.40
CA ALA A 537 -24.08 -3.02 -35.23
C ALA A 537 -25.58 -2.92 -34.89
N VAL A 538 -25.94 -2.79 -33.60
CA VAL A 538 -27.32 -2.62 -33.16
C VAL A 538 -27.89 -1.30 -33.70
N ARG A 539 -27.15 -0.20 -33.66
CA ARG A 539 -27.59 1.10 -34.20
C ARG A 539 -27.73 1.11 -35.72
N GLU A 540 -26.74 0.56 -36.41
CA GLU A 540 -26.82 0.44 -37.88
C GLU A 540 -28.05 -0.37 -38.30
N ASN A 541 -28.37 -1.46 -37.59
CA ASN A 541 -29.55 -2.25 -37.82
C ASN A 541 -30.86 -1.48 -37.50
N ALA A 542 -30.88 -0.73 -36.38
CA ALA A 542 -32.02 0.12 -36.04
C ALA A 542 -32.25 1.23 -37.07
N GLN A 543 -31.21 1.87 -37.57
CA GLN A 543 -31.30 2.87 -38.64
C GLN A 543 -31.77 2.27 -39.96
N ARG A 544 -31.28 1.08 -40.33
CA ARG A 544 -31.74 0.34 -41.52
C ARG A 544 -33.20 -0.04 -41.40
N TYR A 545 -33.67 -0.45 -40.23
CA TYR A 545 -35.05 -0.81 -39.96
C TYR A 545 -35.96 0.42 -40.05
N GLN A 546 -35.55 1.57 -39.50
CA GLN A 546 -36.27 2.84 -39.61
C GLN A 546 -36.31 3.34 -41.07
N ALA A 547 -35.21 3.22 -41.80
CA ALA A 547 -35.15 3.60 -43.21
C ALA A 547 -36.01 2.70 -44.13
N ALA A 548 -36.16 1.43 -43.76
CA ALA A 548 -36.98 0.46 -44.53
C ALA A 548 -38.48 0.55 -44.25
N ASN A 549 -38.87 0.92 -43.02
CA ASN A 549 -40.28 0.87 -42.58
C ASN A 549 -40.93 2.26 -42.38
N GLY A 550 -40.19 3.37 -42.61
CA GLY A 550 -40.68 4.72 -42.37
C GLY A 550 -40.82 5.05 -40.87
N PRO A 551 -41.01 6.32 -40.49
CA PRO A 551 -41.27 6.69 -39.11
C PRO A 551 -42.57 6.02 -38.65
N LEU A 552 -42.53 5.25 -37.56
CA LEU A 552 -43.72 4.75 -36.90
C LEU A 552 -44.58 5.94 -36.51
N ASP A 553 -45.75 6.03 -37.13
CA ASP A 553 -46.77 7.06 -36.85
C ASP A 553 -47.16 6.94 -35.37
N ASP A 554 -46.90 7.97 -34.56
CA ASP A 554 -47.25 8.10 -33.15
C ASP A 554 -48.78 8.27 -32.90
N THR A 555 -49.63 7.78 -33.81
CA THR A 555 -51.07 7.88 -33.72
C THR A 555 -51.77 6.51 -33.70
N GLN A 556 -51.44 5.68 -32.73
CA GLN A 556 -52.40 4.71 -32.18
C GLN A 556 -52.01 4.42 -30.71
N GLN A 557 -52.76 5.08 -29.84
CA GLN A 557 -52.87 4.78 -28.42
C GLN A 557 -53.37 3.37 -28.16
#